data_f73c537457f30a096f81de6897c6ea1e
#
_entry.id   f73c537457f30a096f81de6897c6ea1e
#
_cell.length_a   1.000
_cell.length_b   1.000
_cell.length_c   1.000
_cell.angle_alpha   90.00
_cell.angle_beta   90.00
_cell.angle_gamma   90.00
#
_symmetry.space_group_name_H-M   'P 1'
#
loop_
_entity.id
_entity.type
_entity.pdbx_description
1 polymer ?
#
loop_
_entity_poly.entity_id
_entity_poly.type
_entity_poly.pdbx_seq_one_letter_code
_entity_poly.pdbx_strand_id
1 'polypeptide(L)'
;NGGEAAWRNLQLAVERINRRGGVKLPGGARPLELRRYDSKGGTEEALSMLRAALDDRMGFVLQGNSSAVAAALIDALNKHNQREPLSRALLLNYSAVDPALTNEKCSFWHFRFDAHADMRLAALIEVLQGDAALKKVYLIGQDYSFGQHVQRAARSRIAASRPDIAIVGDELHPIGRVKDFLP
;
A
#
# COMPACT_ATOMS: atom_id res chain seq x y z
N ASN A 1 -8.20 12.17 5.60
CA ASN A 1 -7.03 11.98 4.75
C ASN A 1 -6.21 10.81 5.30
N GLY A 2 -6.02 9.74 4.47
CA GLY A 2 -5.33 8.51 4.91
C GLY A 2 -3.88 8.75 5.35
N GLY A 3 -3.19 9.68 4.72
CA GLY A 3 -1.82 10.05 5.10
C GLY A 3 -1.72 10.63 6.52
N GLU A 4 -2.67 11.46 6.91
CA GLU A 4 -2.70 12.04 8.25
C GLU A 4 -3.03 10.98 9.33
N ALA A 5 -3.95 10.07 9.03
CA ALA A 5 -4.25 8.95 9.92
C ALA A 5 -3.04 8.03 10.10
N ALA A 6 -2.35 7.70 9.02
CA ALA A 6 -1.12 6.91 9.05
C ALA A 6 -0.02 7.60 9.88
N TRP A 7 0.18 8.91 9.67
CA TRP A 7 1.15 9.70 10.44
C TRP A 7 0.90 9.63 11.95
N ARG A 8 -0.35 9.85 12.39
CA ARG A 8 -0.71 9.76 13.83
C ARG A 8 -0.46 8.38 14.41
N ASN A 9 -0.78 7.32 13.65
CA ASN A 9 -0.52 5.94 14.08
C ASN A 9 0.98 5.64 14.19
N LEU A 10 1.79 6.14 13.25
CA LEU A 10 3.25 6.00 13.30
C LEU A 10 3.86 6.75 14.48
N GLN A 11 3.41 7.98 14.76
CA GLN A 11 3.84 8.73 15.94
C GLN A 11 3.54 7.95 17.24
N LEU A 12 2.33 7.42 17.38
CA LEU A 12 1.95 6.63 18.54
C LEU A 12 2.81 5.36 18.68
N ALA A 13 3.09 4.67 17.57
CA ALA A 13 3.92 3.48 17.56
C ALA A 13 5.37 3.79 17.99
N VAL A 14 5.97 4.83 17.42
CA VAL A 14 7.31 5.27 17.75
C VAL A 14 7.40 5.71 19.23
N GLU A 15 6.43 6.46 19.71
CA GLU A 15 6.37 6.87 21.11
C GLU A 15 6.32 5.67 22.05
N ARG A 16 5.48 4.66 21.75
CA ARG A 16 5.40 3.43 22.53
C ARG A 16 6.69 2.63 22.55
N ILE A 17 7.39 2.54 21.41
CA ILE A 17 8.69 1.87 21.30
C ILE A 17 9.72 2.61 22.15
N ASN A 18 9.79 3.93 22.02
CA ASN A 18 10.77 4.76 22.73
C ASN A 18 10.55 4.74 24.25
N ARG A 19 9.28 4.76 24.72
CA ARG A 19 8.97 4.61 26.17
C ARG A 19 9.45 3.27 26.74
N ARG A 20 9.56 2.22 25.93
CA ARG A 20 10.09 0.91 26.33
C ARG A 20 11.61 0.82 26.22
N GLY A 21 12.30 1.94 26.01
CA GLY A 21 13.75 2.03 25.89
C GLY A 21 14.26 1.98 24.45
N GLY A 22 13.37 2.06 23.44
CA GLY A 22 13.78 2.06 22.03
C GLY A 22 13.99 0.66 21.44
N VAL A 23 14.65 0.61 20.29
CA VAL A 23 14.99 -0.64 19.57
C VAL A 23 16.29 -1.20 20.13
N LYS A 24 16.28 -2.47 20.53
CA LYS A 24 17.47 -3.19 21.02
C LYS A 24 18.37 -3.56 19.85
N LEU A 25 19.58 -3.05 19.85
CA LEU A 25 20.62 -3.32 18.87
C LEU A 25 21.87 -3.91 19.55
N PRO A 26 22.79 -4.56 18.82
CA PRO A 26 24.02 -5.10 19.38
C PRO A 26 24.88 -4.08 20.17
N GLY A 27 24.81 -2.79 19.79
CA GLY A 27 25.52 -1.69 20.46
C GLY A 27 24.70 -0.95 21.53
N GLY A 28 23.58 -1.51 22.00
CA GLY A 28 22.67 -0.90 22.96
C GLY A 28 21.33 -0.47 22.35
N ALA A 29 20.39 -0.12 23.20
CA ALA A 29 19.07 0.33 22.77
C ALA A 29 19.14 1.77 22.20
N ARG A 30 18.40 2.02 21.13
CA ARG A 30 18.34 3.34 20.50
C ARG A 30 16.88 3.78 20.29
N PRO A 31 16.55 5.04 20.56
CA PRO A 31 15.25 5.59 20.22
C PRO A 31 15.07 5.70 18.70
N LEU A 32 13.83 5.61 18.25
CA LEU A 32 13.45 5.92 16.88
C LEU A 32 13.15 7.42 16.75
N GLU A 33 13.60 8.02 15.66
CA GLU A 33 13.19 9.34 15.20
C GLU A 33 12.29 9.19 13.97
N LEU A 34 11.18 9.92 13.94
CA LEU A 34 10.24 9.92 12.83
C LEU A 34 10.24 11.30 12.17
N ARG A 35 10.56 11.35 10.87
CA ARG A 35 10.47 12.56 10.04
C ARG A 35 9.36 12.44 9.02
N ARG A 36 8.69 13.56 8.76
CA ARG A 36 7.59 13.65 7.81
C ARG A 36 8.05 14.27 6.50
N TYR A 37 7.71 13.62 5.40
CA TYR A 37 7.90 14.10 4.04
C TYR A 37 6.54 14.06 3.33
N ASP A 38 6.06 15.21 2.85
CA ASP A 38 4.74 15.30 2.23
C ASP A 38 4.83 15.10 0.72
N SER A 39 4.29 14.00 0.24
CA SER A 39 4.24 13.67 -1.19
C SER A 39 3.11 14.37 -1.94
N LYS A 40 2.28 15.17 -1.28
CA LYS A 40 1.11 15.86 -1.85
C LYS A 40 0.19 14.95 -2.69
N GLY A 41 0.27 13.63 -2.45
CA GLY A 41 -0.50 12.62 -3.17
C GLY A 41 0.00 12.28 -4.57
N GLY A 42 1.12 12.85 -5.02
CA GLY A 42 1.71 12.64 -6.34
C GLY A 42 2.95 11.74 -6.34
N THR A 43 3.15 11.01 -7.45
CA THR A 43 4.32 10.13 -7.61
C THR A 43 5.62 10.91 -7.77
N GLU A 44 5.61 12.00 -8.54
CA GLU A 44 6.78 12.84 -8.76
C GLU A 44 7.25 13.50 -7.47
N GLU A 45 6.32 14.06 -6.70
CA GLU A 45 6.63 14.64 -5.40
C GLU A 45 7.14 13.58 -4.42
N ALA A 46 6.55 12.37 -4.42
CA ALA A 46 7.02 11.27 -3.59
C ALA A 46 8.47 10.87 -3.92
N LEU A 47 8.86 10.86 -5.20
CA LEU A 47 10.23 10.61 -5.63
C LEU A 47 11.19 11.75 -5.21
N SER A 48 10.72 12.99 -5.25
CA SER A 48 11.47 14.15 -4.75
C SER A 48 11.69 14.04 -3.23
N MET A 49 10.64 13.70 -2.50
CA MET A 49 10.72 13.50 -1.05
C MET A 49 11.57 12.29 -0.66
N LEU A 50 11.57 11.22 -1.47
CA LEU A 50 12.49 10.10 -1.27
C LEU A 50 13.94 10.57 -1.36
N ARG A 51 14.30 11.37 -2.37
CA ARG A 51 15.66 11.91 -2.50
C ARG A 51 16.04 12.73 -1.27
N ALA A 52 15.18 13.63 -0.82
CA ALA A 52 15.40 14.40 0.40
C ALA A 52 15.60 13.50 1.64
N ALA A 53 14.79 12.44 1.78
CA ALA A 53 14.94 11.50 2.88
C ALA A 53 16.28 10.73 2.83
N LEU A 54 16.74 10.38 1.62
CA LEU A 54 18.04 9.70 1.45
C LEU A 54 19.22 10.67 1.72
N ASP A 55 19.11 11.93 1.33
CA ASP A 55 20.09 12.99 1.64
C ASP A 55 20.16 13.22 3.15
N ASP A 56 19.02 13.14 3.85
CA ASP A 56 18.92 13.15 5.32
C ASP A 56 19.38 11.84 5.97
N ARG A 57 19.90 10.87 5.20
CA ARG A 57 20.37 9.56 5.64
C ARG A 57 19.32 8.72 6.36
N MET A 58 18.07 8.81 5.94
CA MET A 58 17.00 7.95 6.45
C MET A 58 17.20 6.51 5.95
N GLY A 59 17.45 5.57 6.85
CA GLY A 59 17.60 4.15 6.52
C GLY A 59 16.28 3.41 6.34
N PHE A 60 15.16 4.01 6.74
CA PHE A 60 13.82 3.43 6.64
C PHE A 60 12.85 4.46 6.08
N VAL A 61 12.13 4.08 5.03
CA VAL A 61 11.07 4.88 4.41
C VAL A 61 9.75 4.16 4.61
N LEU A 62 8.77 4.83 5.19
CA LEU A 62 7.43 4.28 5.42
C LEU A 62 6.45 4.90 4.43
N GLN A 63 5.79 4.07 3.64
CA GLN A 63 4.78 4.50 2.66
C GLN A 63 3.75 3.38 2.44
N GLY A 64 2.50 3.72 2.20
CA GLY A 64 1.44 2.74 1.97
C GLY A 64 0.15 3.34 1.42
N ASN A 65 0.11 4.64 1.14
CA ASN A 65 -1.14 5.30 0.72
C ASN A 65 -1.50 5.08 -0.76
N SER A 66 -0.55 4.65 -1.59
CA SER A 66 -0.76 4.41 -3.02
C SER A 66 0.16 3.32 -3.55
N SER A 67 -0.41 2.34 -4.24
CA SER A 67 0.37 1.26 -4.87
C SER A 67 1.24 1.78 -6.03
N ALA A 68 0.76 2.79 -6.77
CA ALA A 68 1.55 3.42 -7.83
C ALA A 68 2.78 4.15 -7.27
N VAL A 69 2.60 4.90 -6.18
CA VAL A 69 3.71 5.54 -5.47
C VAL A 69 4.68 4.49 -4.92
N ALA A 70 4.17 3.45 -4.26
CA ALA A 70 5.01 2.38 -3.72
C ALA A 70 5.88 1.72 -4.82
N ALA A 71 5.31 1.42 -5.98
CA ALA A 71 6.05 0.87 -7.11
C ALA A 71 7.18 1.79 -7.56
N ALA A 72 6.92 3.09 -7.71
CA ALA A 72 7.93 4.07 -8.11
C ALA A 72 9.06 4.20 -7.07
N LEU A 73 8.71 4.17 -5.77
CA LEU A 73 9.69 4.21 -4.68
C LEU A 73 10.54 2.94 -4.64
N ILE A 74 9.96 1.76 -4.90
CA ILE A 74 10.70 0.48 -5.01
C ILE A 74 11.76 0.59 -6.11
N ASP A 75 11.38 1.04 -7.31
CA ASP A 75 12.30 1.18 -8.44
C ASP A 75 13.42 2.19 -8.15
N ALA A 76 13.08 3.31 -7.51
CA ALA A 76 14.07 4.33 -7.14
C ALA A 76 15.04 3.85 -6.06
N LEU A 77 14.53 3.14 -5.03
CA LEU A 77 15.35 2.57 -3.97
C LEU A 77 16.26 1.45 -4.47
N ASN A 78 15.78 0.59 -5.38
CA ASN A 78 16.63 -0.41 -6.00
C ASN A 78 17.86 0.23 -6.67
N LYS A 79 17.64 1.30 -7.44
CA LYS A 79 18.73 2.04 -8.11
C LYS A 79 19.67 2.72 -7.11
N HIS A 80 19.12 3.36 -6.08
CA HIS A 80 19.92 3.99 -5.01
C HIS A 80 20.76 2.95 -4.27
N ASN A 81 20.17 1.87 -3.79
CA ASN A 81 20.84 0.85 -2.99
C ASN A 81 21.93 0.08 -3.75
N GLN A 82 21.82 0.03 -5.10
CA GLN A 82 22.89 -0.51 -5.95
C GLN A 82 24.08 0.44 -6.08
N ARG A 83 23.83 1.75 -6.16
CA ARG A 83 24.87 2.78 -6.35
C ARG A 83 25.55 3.14 -5.02
N GLU A 84 24.79 3.13 -3.94
CA GLU A 84 25.19 3.64 -2.64
C GLU A 84 25.12 2.53 -1.56
N PRO A 85 26.01 1.52 -1.61
CA PRO A 85 25.93 0.36 -0.74
C PRO A 85 26.13 0.66 0.76
N LEU A 86 26.70 1.82 1.10
CA LEU A 86 26.92 2.25 2.49
C LEU A 86 25.75 3.09 3.06
N SER A 87 24.82 3.53 2.20
CA SER A 87 23.66 4.34 2.60
C SER A 87 22.34 3.74 2.13
N ARG A 88 22.25 2.41 2.15
CA ARG A 88 21.05 1.68 1.76
C ARG A 88 19.86 2.00 2.65
N ALA A 89 18.66 2.03 2.05
CA ALA A 89 17.42 2.23 2.76
C ALA A 89 16.39 1.13 2.43
N LEU A 90 15.48 0.88 3.36
CA LEU A 90 14.36 -0.06 3.24
C LEU A 90 13.05 0.68 3.07
N LEU A 91 12.19 0.16 2.20
CA LEU A 91 10.79 0.60 2.10
C LEU A 91 9.88 -0.30 2.93
N LEU A 92 9.27 0.27 3.95
CA LEU A 92 8.29 -0.37 4.82
C LEU A 92 6.89 0.04 4.38
N ASN A 93 6.24 -0.82 3.64
CA ASN A 93 4.90 -0.60 3.09
C ASN A 93 3.82 -1.06 4.07
N TYR A 94 3.09 -0.11 4.63
CA TYR A 94 2.07 -0.40 5.65
C TYR A 94 0.66 -0.63 5.09
N SER A 95 0.37 -0.30 3.81
CA SER A 95 -1.01 -0.38 3.30
C SER A 95 -1.17 -0.39 1.77
N ALA A 96 -0.11 -0.27 0.97
CA ALA A 96 -0.20 -0.42 -0.48
C ALA A 96 -0.31 -1.91 -0.83
N VAL A 97 -1.46 -2.32 -1.36
CA VAL A 97 -1.87 -3.73 -1.38
C VAL A 97 -1.93 -4.36 -2.78
N ASP A 98 -1.39 -3.69 -3.80
CA ASP A 98 -1.25 -4.29 -5.13
C ASP A 98 -0.36 -5.53 -5.05
N PRO A 99 -0.83 -6.71 -5.48
CA PRO A 99 -0.05 -7.95 -5.46
C PRO A 99 1.27 -7.86 -6.23
N ALA A 100 1.30 -7.09 -7.32
CA ALA A 100 2.50 -6.91 -8.14
C ALA A 100 3.71 -6.41 -7.35
N LEU A 101 3.50 -5.66 -6.27
CA LEU A 101 4.58 -5.09 -5.44
C LEU A 101 5.47 -6.17 -4.77
N THR A 102 4.97 -7.38 -4.59
CA THR A 102 5.70 -8.51 -4.00
C THR A 102 5.79 -9.72 -4.93
N ASN A 103 5.35 -9.58 -6.18
CA ASN A 103 5.49 -10.55 -7.27
C ASN A 103 6.42 -9.97 -8.35
N GLU A 104 5.89 -9.46 -9.44
CA GLU A 104 6.68 -9.00 -10.60
C GLU A 104 7.60 -7.82 -10.27
N LYS A 105 7.22 -7.00 -9.29
CA LYS A 105 7.99 -5.85 -8.80
C LYS A 105 8.66 -6.11 -7.45
N CYS A 106 8.84 -7.37 -7.08
CA CYS A 106 9.45 -7.68 -5.80
C CYS A 106 10.87 -7.10 -5.70
N SER A 107 11.22 -6.66 -4.50
CA SER A 107 12.52 -6.09 -4.18
C SER A 107 12.98 -6.60 -2.83
N PHE A 108 14.27 -6.91 -2.71
CA PHE A 108 14.90 -7.25 -1.43
C PHE A 108 14.80 -6.11 -0.40
N TRP A 109 14.58 -4.88 -0.86
CA TRP A 109 14.53 -3.68 -0.03
C TRP A 109 13.12 -3.21 0.31
N HIS A 110 12.07 -4.00 -0.07
CA HIS A 110 10.67 -3.69 0.16
C HIS A 110 10.00 -4.76 1.02
N PHE A 111 9.34 -4.33 2.08
CA PHE A 111 8.58 -5.19 3.00
C PHE A 111 7.15 -4.68 3.14
N ARG A 112 6.18 -5.53 2.87
CA ARG A 112 4.76 -5.23 3.06
C ARG A 112 4.22 -5.90 4.32
N PHE A 113 3.53 -5.11 5.15
CA PHE A 113 2.98 -5.54 6.44
C PHE A 113 1.47 -5.77 6.41
N ASP A 114 0.82 -5.66 5.26
CA ASP A 114 -0.63 -5.82 5.11
C ASP A 114 -0.95 -6.90 4.07
N ALA A 115 -2.15 -7.49 4.20
CA ALA A 115 -2.68 -8.44 3.23
C ALA A 115 -2.84 -7.77 1.87
N HIS A 116 -2.39 -8.42 0.79
CA HIS A 116 -2.60 -7.91 -0.55
C HIS A 116 -4.05 -8.12 -1.04
N ALA A 117 -4.40 -7.46 -2.14
CA ALA A 117 -5.77 -7.43 -2.66
C ALA A 117 -6.38 -8.82 -2.86
N ASP A 118 -5.61 -9.76 -3.41
CA ASP A 118 -6.14 -11.11 -3.67
C ASP A 118 -6.47 -11.90 -2.39
N MET A 119 -5.70 -11.68 -1.30
CA MET A 119 -6.00 -12.27 0.00
C MET A 119 -7.28 -11.67 0.57
N ARG A 120 -7.44 -10.34 0.46
CA ARG A 120 -8.67 -9.65 0.92
C ARG A 120 -9.90 -10.07 0.12
N LEU A 121 -9.75 -10.21 -1.21
CA LEU A 121 -10.82 -10.70 -2.07
C LEU A 121 -11.17 -12.16 -1.78
N ALA A 122 -10.19 -13.01 -1.50
CA ALA A 122 -10.45 -14.40 -1.12
C ALA A 122 -11.32 -14.45 0.15
N ALA A 123 -10.94 -13.72 1.20
CA ALA A 123 -11.72 -13.64 2.43
C ALA A 123 -13.14 -13.07 2.20
N LEU A 124 -13.27 -12.03 1.36
CA LEU A 124 -14.58 -11.49 1.00
C LEU A 124 -15.45 -12.53 0.28
N ILE A 125 -14.90 -13.27 -0.66
CA ILE A 125 -15.64 -14.32 -1.39
C ILE A 125 -16.09 -15.46 -0.45
N GLU A 126 -15.29 -15.85 0.53
CA GLU A 126 -15.71 -16.82 1.55
C GLU A 126 -16.94 -16.33 2.33
N VAL A 127 -16.98 -15.05 2.68
CA VAL A 127 -18.18 -14.46 3.32
C VAL A 127 -19.37 -14.50 2.38
N LEU A 128 -19.19 -14.14 1.10
CA LEU A 128 -20.27 -14.16 0.11
C LEU A 128 -20.77 -15.58 -0.20
N GLN A 129 -19.93 -16.62 -0.05
CA GLN A 129 -20.37 -18.02 -0.21
C GLN A 129 -21.38 -18.44 0.85
N GLY A 130 -21.33 -17.86 2.04
CA GLY A 130 -22.29 -18.13 3.13
C GLY A 130 -23.66 -17.49 2.93
N ASP A 131 -23.81 -16.53 2.02
CA ASP A 131 -25.06 -15.82 1.78
C ASP A 131 -25.75 -16.28 0.49
N ALA A 132 -26.65 -17.25 0.61
CA ALA A 132 -27.41 -17.77 -0.53
C ALA A 132 -28.44 -16.77 -1.08
N ALA A 133 -28.84 -15.76 -0.33
CA ALA A 133 -29.79 -14.71 -0.77
C ALA A 133 -29.14 -13.69 -1.69
N LEU A 134 -27.83 -13.50 -1.63
CA LEU A 134 -27.11 -12.58 -2.50
C LEU A 134 -27.05 -13.11 -3.93
N LYS A 135 -27.73 -12.42 -4.87
CA LYS A 135 -27.78 -12.81 -6.29
C LYS A 135 -27.23 -11.75 -7.24
N LYS A 136 -26.99 -10.54 -6.76
CA LYS A 136 -26.51 -9.42 -7.58
C LYS A 136 -25.44 -8.66 -6.86
N VAL A 137 -24.38 -8.28 -7.58
CA VAL A 137 -23.32 -7.40 -7.07
C VAL A 137 -23.05 -6.30 -8.11
N TYR A 138 -22.67 -5.15 -7.61
CA TYR A 138 -22.15 -4.05 -8.42
C TYR A 138 -20.69 -3.81 -8.05
N LEU A 139 -19.80 -3.78 -9.04
CA LEU A 139 -18.39 -3.49 -8.84
C LEU A 139 -18.13 -2.03 -9.18
N ILE A 140 -17.58 -1.30 -8.23
CA ILE A 140 -17.13 0.08 -8.43
C ILE A 140 -15.71 0.23 -7.89
N GLY A 141 -14.82 0.79 -8.69
CA GLY A 141 -13.40 0.92 -8.34
C GLY A 141 -12.78 2.21 -8.84
N GLN A 142 -11.52 2.41 -8.48
CA GLN A 142 -10.72 3.54 -8.94
C GLN A 142 -9.92 3.15 -10.19
N ASP A 143 -9.88 4.03 -11.20
CA ASP A 143 -9.17 3.78 -12.45
C ASP A 143 -7.66 4.03 -12.31
N TYR A 144 -6.95 3.02 -11.79
CA TYR A 144 -5.50 2.90 -11.81
C TYR A 144 -5.12 1.42 -11.62
N SER A 145 -3.84 1.08 -11.72
CA SER A 145 -3.36 -0.32 -11.78
C SER A 145 -3.96 -1.23 -10.70
N PHE A 146 -4.00 -0.77 -9.45
CA PHE A 146 -4.59 -1.52 -8.35
C PHE A 146 -6.11 -1.73 -8.53
N GLY A 147 -6.88 -0.68 -8.84
CA GLY A 147 -8.34 -0.80 -9.03
C GLY A 147 -8.70 -1.72 -10.19
N GLN A 148 -8.00 -1.60 -11.30
CA GLN A 148 -8.15 -2.49 -12.47
C GLN A 148 -7.82 -3.95 -12.12
N HIS A 149 -6.77 -4.18 -11.30
CA HIS A 149 -6.43 -5.52 -10.81
C HIS A 149 -7.56 -6.10 -9.95
N VAL A 150 -8.04 -5.34 -8.96
CA VAL A 150 -9.12 -5.77 -8.04
C VAL A 150 -10.39 -6.10 -8.82
N GLN A 151 -10.76 -5.28 -9.81
CA GLN A 151 -11.93 -5.50 -10.65
C GLN A 151 -11.84 -6.82 -11.42
N ARG A 152 -10.70 -7.08 -12.11
CA ARG A 152 -10.48 -8.35 -12.82
C ARG A 152 -10.49 -9.54 -11.87
N ALA A 153 -9.83 -9.44 -10.73
CA ALA A 153 -9.75 -10.51 -9.75
C ALA A 153 -11.13 -10.80 -9.12
N ALA A 154 -11.93 -9.77 -8.83
CA ALA A 154 -13.29 -9.93 -8.31
C ALA A 154 -14.19 -10.66 -9.31
N ARG A 155 -14.18 -10.26 -10.58
CA ARG A 155 -14.93 -10.94 -11.64
C ARG A 155 -14.55 -12.43 -11.74
N SER A 156 -13.27 -12.73 -11.81
CA SER A 156 -12.76 -14.09 -11.93
C SER A 156 -13.15 -14.94 -10.73
N ARG A 157 -13.04 -14.42 -9.52
CA ARG A 157 -13.37 -15.16 -8.30
C ARG A 157 -14.87 -15.36 -8.12
N ILE A 158 -15.70 -14.37 -8.44
CA ILE A 158 -17.17 -14.51 -8.42
C ILE A 158 -17.57 -15.58 -9.42
N ALA A 159 -17.08 -15.51 -10.65
CA ALA A 159 -17.40 -16.52 -11.68
C ALA A 159 -17.00 -17.95 -11.28
N ALA A 160 -15.87 -18.11 -10.60
CA ALA A 160 -15.39 -19.41 -10.15
C ALA A 160 -16.11 -19.96 -8.91
N SER A 161 -16.45 -19.10 -7.95
CA SER A 161 -16.93 -19.52 -6.62
C SER A 161 -18.45 -19.34 -6.43
N ARG A 162 -19.04 -18.39 -7.13
CA ARG A 162 -20.46 -18.02 -7.05
C ARG A 162 -21.01 -17.65 -8.43
N PRO A 163 -21.04 -18.61 -9.39
CA PRO A 163 -21.54 -18.36 -10.75
C PRO A 163 -23.05 -18.00 -10.78
N ASP A 164 -23.75 -18.18 -9.68
CA ASP A 164 -25.14 -17.79 -9.46
C ASP A 164 -25.32 -16.29 -9.16
N ILE A 165 -24.23 -15.56 -8.91
CA ILE A 165 -24.27 -14.10 -8.69
C ILE A 165 -24.08 -13.37 -10.02
N ALA A 166 -25.04 -12.54 -10.38
CA ALA A 166 -24.94 -11.63 -11.51
C ALA A 166 -24.16 -10.36 -11.14
N ILE A 167 -23.14 -10.02 -11.93
CA ILE A 167 -22.51 -8.70 -11.85
C ILE A 167 -23.35 -7.73 -12.68
N VAL A 168 -24.13 -6.88 -11.99
CA VAL A 168 -25.11 -5.98 -12.61
C VAL A 168 -24.54 -4.62 -13.02
N GLY A 169 -23.30 -4.34 -12.62
CA GLY A 169 -22.53 -3.18 -13.07
C GLY A 169 -21.07 -3.33 -12.67
N ASP A 170 -20.21 -2.66 -13.41
CA ASP A 170 -18.78 -2.79 -13.26
C ASP A 170 -18.05 -1.57 -13.82
N GLU A 171 -17.72 -0.64 -12.94
CA GLU A 171 -17.24 0.68 -13.31
C GLU A 171 -15.92 1.03 -12.61
N LEU A 172 -15.07 1.72 -13.35
CA LEU A 172 -13.87 2.38 -12.84
C LEU A 172 -14.02 3.89 -13.00
N HIS A 173 -13.69 4.62 -11.95
CA HIS A 173 -13.74 6.08 -11.96
C HIS A 173 -12.36 6.71 -11.69
N PRO A 174 -12.03 7.84 -12.34
CA PRO A 174 -10.77 8.54 -12.10
C PRO A 174 -10.64 9.02 -10.65
N ILE A 175 -9.46 8.79 -10.05
CA ILE A 175 -9.17 9.18 -8.66
C ILE A 175 -9.34 10.69 -8.47
N GLY A 176 -10.14 11.08 -7.48
CA GLY A 176 -10.31 12.47 -7.05
C GLY A 176 -11.08 13.38 -8.02
N ARG A 177 -11.57 12.85 -9.14
CA ARG A 177 -12.36 13.64 -10.12
C ARG A 177 -13.86 13.52 -9.90
N VAL A 178 -14.33 12.33 -9.53
CA VAL A 178 -15.74 12.11 -9.24
C VAL A 178 -16.03 12.55 -7.82
N LYS A 179 -16.93 13.52 -7.65
CA LYS A 179 -17.35 14.05 -6.34
C LYS A 179 -18.78 13.62 -5.97
N ASP A 180 -19.55 13.22 -6.97
CA ASP A 180 -20.90 12.74 -6.82
C ASP A 180 -21.03 11.40 -7.55
N PHE A 181 -21.53 10.39 -6.82
CA PHE A 181 -21.75 9.04 -7.32
C PHE A 181 -23.25 8.73 -7.45
N LEU A 182 -24.09 9.74 -7.37
CA LEU A 182 -25.52 9.58 -7.67
C LEU A 182 -25.72 9.39 -9.18
N PRO A 183 -26.63 8.49 -9.59
CA PRO A 183 -26.96 8.26 -10.98
C PRO A 183 -27.65 9.47 -11.62
#